data_fe89e0ffa625113616b0460334b485f8
#
_entry.id   fe89e0ffa625113616b0460334b485f8
#
_cell.length_a   1.000
_cell.length_b   1.000
_cell.length_c   1.000
_cell.angle_alpha   90.00
_cell.angle_beta   90.00
_cell.angle_gamma   90.00
#
_symmetry.space_group_name_H-M   'P 1'
#
loop_
_entity.id
_entity.type
_entity.pdbx_description
1 polymer ?
#
loop_
_entity_poly.entity_id
_entity_poly.type
_entity_poly.pdbx_seq_one_letter_code
_entity_poly.pdbx_strand_id
1 'polypeptide(L)'
;MRFARILCCAALAVCAFGVRAQQVMLDKVVAVVGGSSITYSEVENTARRLTESRREQCYTSDRDPMNEALEQLMMQKLLYNQALIDSVEIMKTDIMARVEEEVQDMIAREGTIPAVEAKMHNPIFNIRENLRRRYEEEAYASGMQREVIGKVTIIPGEVERFYRQTDKDSLPVIGDQYVYAHITKFPKSIDEAKRRARERLLEMRERIITGDAKFDLLARIYSVDGSALHGGEMEPATLQTFVQPFADALSELKPGQISEVVETQYGFHLIQLIDKKGNLYHCRHILIRPTYTTEELSEPDRQLDSIAELIRADSLTFEEAALRFSDDPYSRQNGGIVTNHELLEHYNANDARYTATKFLKEDFGNMGPSAIADFRTLSQLKVGDISPAYQTQDMNGNQLSKIVKLVQIIPTHVASLNEDYLRLEQMALNRKQEKVFGEWLSKKIDGMYVYIDPEFRDGEFANKHWVK
;
A
#
# COMPACT_ATOMS: atom_id res chain seq x y z
N MET A 1 32.24 77.88 -10.16
CA MET A 1 31.26 77.29 -11.06
C MET A 1 31.55 75.89 -11.61
N ARG A 2 32.72 75.30 -11.35
CA ARG A 2 33.05 73.91 -11.79
C ARG A 2 32.66 72.79 -10.80
N PHE A 3 32.50 73.09 -9.54
CA PHE A 3 32.13 72.08 -8.51
C PHE A 3 30.62 71.74 -8.47
N ALA A 4 29.75 72.67 -8.86
CA ALA A 4 28.30 72.42 -8.86
C ALA A 4 27.82 71.52 -10.02
N ARG A 5 28.61 71.42 -11.11
CA ARG A 5 28.25 70.54 -12.23
C ARG A 5 28.65 69.08 -12.00
N ILE A 6 29.60 68.78 -11.15
CA ILE A 6 30.05 67.43 -10.83
C ILE A 6 29.08 66.77 -9.84
N LEU A 7 28.50 67.54 -8.92
CA LEU A 7 27.50 67.02 -7.95
C LEU A 7 26.16 66.65 -8.61
N CYS A 8 25.72 67.40 -9.65
CA CYS A 8 24.49 67.07 -10.38
C CYS A 8 24.61 65.79 -11.25
N CYS A 9 25.80 65.53 -11.81
CA CYS A 9 26.00 64.33 -12.57
C CYS A 9 26.15 63.06 -11.70
N ALA A 10 26.65 63.20 -10.46
CA ALA A 10 26.72 62.09 -9.52
C ALA A 10 25.31 61.74 -8.92
N ALA A 11 24.42 62.73 -8.72
CA ALA A 11 23.05 62.48 -8.25
C ALA A 11 22.17 61.84 -9.32
N LEU A 12 22.40 62.12 -10.63
CA LEU A 12 21.69 61.45 -11.72
C LEU A 12 22.16 59.99 -11.98
N ALA A 13 23.41 59.68 -11.64
CA ALA A 13 23.94 58.33 -11.79
C ALA A 13 23.47 57.35 -10.68
N VAL A 14 23.06 57.88 -9.50
CA VAL A 14 22.54 57.05 -8.37
C VAL A 14 21.06 56.72 -8.53
N CYS A 15 20.28 57.53 -9.30
CA CYS A 15 18.88 57.20 -9.61
C CYS A 15 18.68 56.18 -10.74
N ALA A 16 19.76 55.74 -11.44
CA ALA A 16 19.65 54.72 -12.49
C ALA A 16 19.84 53.27 -12.00
N PHE A 17 20.10 53.08 -10.71
CA PHE A 17 20.25 51.74 -10.10
C PHE A 17 19.08 51.38 -9.20
N GLY A 18 17.89 51.26 -9.77
CA GLY A 18 16.83 50.89 -8.83
C GLY A 18 15.43 50.67 -9.35
N VAL A 19 15.26 50.13 -10.52
CA VAL A 19 14.01 49.40 -10.82
C VAL A 19 14.39 48.20 -11.65
N ARG A 20 14.84 47.12 -10.95
CA ARG A 20 14.58 45.78 -11.46
C ARG A 20 13.10 45.59 -11.29
N ALA A 21 12.32 45.80 -12.32
CA ALA A 21 11.02 45.25 -12.44
C ALA A 21 11.18 43.74 -12.22
N GLN A 22 10.71 43.24 -11.11
CA GLN A 22 10.54 41.81 -10.91
C GLN A 22 9.57 41.40 -12.00
N GLN A 23 10.07 40.79 -13.07
CA GLN A 23 9.21 40.14 -14.06
C GLN A 23 8.46 39.05 -13.27
N VAL A 24 7.22 39.33 -12.89
CA VAL A 24 6.28 38.30 -12.50
C VAL A 24 6.06 37.50 -13.78
N MET A 25 6.74 36.38 -13.88
CA MET A 25 6.52 35.42 -14.96
C MET A 25 5.13 34.86 -14.74
N LEU A 26 4.15 35.40 -15.45
CA LEU A 26 2.80 34.83 -15.50
C LEU A 26 2.94 33.46 -16.16
N ASP A 27 2.46 32.43 -15.47
CA ASP A 27 2.47 31.06 -15.97
C ASP A 27 1.64 30.97 -17.27
N LYS A 28 2.23 30.44 -18.33
CA LYS A 28 1.59 30.35 -19.66
C LYS A 28 0.50 29.29 -19.65
N VAL A 29 -0.72 29.63 -20.07
CA VAL A 29 -1.77 28.65 -20.33
C VAL A 29 -1.43 27.92 -21.63
N VAL A 30 -1.24 26.60 -21.56
CA VAL A 30 -0.87 25.74 -22.71
C VAL A 30 -2.06 24.95 -23.25
N ALA A 31 -3.08 24.71 -22.45
CA ALA A 31 -4.32 24.11 -22.92
C ALA A 31 -5.53 24.56 -22.11
N VAL A 32 -6.71 24.45 -22.70
CA VAL A 32 -8.00 24.62 -22.02
C VAL A 32 -8.90 23.45 -22.42
N VAL A 33 -9.52 22.81 -21.42
CA VAL A 33 -10.46 21.72 -21.62
C VAL A 33 -11.75 22.04 -20.85
N GLY A 34 -12.85 22.24 -21.59
CA GLY A 34 -14.09 22.70 -20.99
C GLY A 34 -13.91 24.08 -20.35
N GLY A 35 -14.16 24.14 -19.04
CA GLY A 35 -13.95 25.34 -18.22
C GLY A 35 -12.59 25.41 -17.49
N SER A 36 -11.70 24.45 -17.70
CA SER A 36 -10.46 24.31 -16.94
C SER A 36 -9.23 24.62 -17.80
N SER A 37 -8.34 25.50 -17.31
CA SER A 37 -7.05 25.80 -17.93
C SER A 37 -5.97 24.86 -17.40
N ILE A 38 -4.95 24.63 -18.22
CA ILE A 38 -3.72 23.90 -17.89
C ILE A 38 -2.56 24.82 -18.17
N THR A 39 -1.68 24.99 -17.18
CA THR A 39 -0.53 25.89 -17.28
C THR A 39 0.75 25.14 -17.64
N TYR A 40 1.74 25.86 -18.15
CA TYR A 40 3.04 25.29 -18.52
C TYR A 40 3.72 24.64 -17.31
N SER A 41 3.65 25.30 -16.14
CA SER A 41 4.26 24.75 -14.91
C SER A 41 3.58 23.46 -14.45
N GLU A 42 2.26 23.28 -14.64
CA GLU A 42 1.57 22.03 -14.35
C GLU A 42 2.07 20.91 -15.27
N VAL A 43 2.25 21.18 -16.56
CA VAL A 43 2.78 20.20 -17.52
C VAL A 43 4.21 19.82 -17.18
N GLU A 44 5.08 20.81 -16.92
CA GLU A 44 6.49 20.57 -16.57
C GLU A 44 6.63 19.72 -15.29
N ASN A 45 5.86 20.05 -14.25
CA ASN A 45 5.86 19.30 -12.99
C ASN A 45 5.37 17.87 -13.18
N THR A 46 4.35 17.67 -14.02
CA THR A 46 3.82 16.34 -14.32
C THR A 46 4.80 15.53 -15.16
N ALA A 47 5.43 16.13 -16.17
CA ALA A 47 6.46 15.50 -16.99
C ALA A 47 7.68 15.06 -16.18
N ARG A 48 8.08 15.87 -15.19
CA ARG A 48 9.17 15.52 -14.27
C ARG A 48 8.83 14.29 -13.45
N ARG A 49 7.64 14.25 -12.84
CA ARG A 49 7.16 13.08 -12.08
C ARG A 49 7.06 11.81 -12.93
N LEU A 50 6.57 11.92 -14.16
CA LEU A 50 6.55 10.81 -15.12
C LEU A 50 7.97 10.29 -15.41
N THR A 51 8.92 11.19 -15.59
CA THR A 51 10.31 10.83 -15.87
C THR A 51 10.97 10.15 -14.66
N GLU A 52 10.72 10.64 -13.46
CA GLU A 52 11.20 10.05 -12.20
C GLU A 52 10.62 8.65 -11.99
N SER A 53 9.29 8.48 -12.11
CA SER A 53 8.61 7.20 -11.99
C SER A 53 9.10 6.17 -13.02
N ARG A 54 9.35 6.60 -14.27
CA ARG A 54 9.92 5.72 -15.31
C ARG A 54 11.31 5.21 -14.94
N ARG A 55 12.16 6.09 -14.36
CA ARG A 55 13.50 5.68 -13.88
C ARG A 55 13.42 4.65 -12.77
N GLU A 56 12.52 4.84 -11.82
CA GLU A 56 12.33 3.91 -10.71
C GLU A 56 11.81 2.54 -11.16
N GLN A 57 10.93 2.53 -12.17
CA GLN A 57 10.34 1.31 -12.73
C GLN A 57 11.17 0.67 -13.83
N CYS A 58 12.34 1.24 -14.19
CA CYS A 58 13.17 0.82 -15.34
C CYS A 58 12.37 0.73 -16.66
N TYR A 59 11.35 1.61 -16.81
CA TYR A 59 10.48 1.65 -17.98
C TYR A 59 10.92 2.75 -18.96
N THR A 60 10.98 2.40 -20.25
CA THR A 60 11.27 3.35 -21.35
C THR A 60 10.01 3.58 -22.19
N SER A 61 9.73 4.83 -22.52
CA SER A 61 8.67 5.23 -23.46
C SER A 61 9.30 6.08 -24.56
N ASP A 62 8.89 5.84 -25.80
CA ASP A 62 9.36 6.61 -26.96
C ASP A 62 8.65 7.97 -27.07
N ARG A 63 7.60 8.21 -26.26
CA ARG A 63 6.83 9.47 -26.28
C ARG A 63 7.52 10.55 -25.46
N ASP A 64 7.46 11.79 -25.97
CA ASP A 64 7.94 12.97 -25.25
C ASP A 64 7.18 13.14 -23.92
N PRO A 65 7.89 13.22 -22.76
CA PRO A 65 7.26 13.38 -21.45
C PRO A 65 6.36 14.61 -21.32
N MET A 66 6.67 15.71 -22.03
CA MET A 66 5.85 16.93 -22.00
C MET A 66 4.49 16.72 -22.67
N ASN A 67 4.49 16.08 -23.84
CA ASN A 67 3.25 15.78 -24.57
C ASN A 67 2.39 14.75 -23.82
N GLU A 68 3.01 13.75 -23.23
CA GLU A 68 2.29 12.76 -22.41
C GLU A 68 1.70 13.38 -21.14
N ALA A 69 2.46 14.25 -20.46
CA ALA A 69 1.98 14.99 -19.30
C ALA A 69 0.80 15.90 -19.65
N LEU A 70 0.90 16.60 -20.78
CA LEU A 70 -0.19 17.45 -21.27
C LEU A 70 -1.45 16.62 -21.56
N GLU A 71 -1.32 15.49 -22.26
CA GLU A 71 -2.45 14.59 -22.54
C GLU A 71 -3.09 14.06 -21.27
N GLN A 72 -2.28 13.65 -20.28
CA GLN A 72 -2.79 13.19 -18.99
C GLN A 72 -3.58 14.28 -18.25
N LEU A 73 -3.05 15.51 -18.23
CA LEU A 73 -3.74 16.65 -17.61
C LEU A 73 -5.04 17.01 -18.37
N MET A 74 -5.00 17.01 -19.71
CA MET A 74 -6.22 17.25 -20.52
C MET A 74 -7.30 16.20 -20.24
N MET A 75 -6.93 14.92 -20.16
CA MET A 75 -7.85 13.84 -19.82
C MET A 75 -8.41 14.03 -18.41
N GLN A 76 -7.58 14.36 -17.42
CA GLN A 76 -8.01 14.64 -16.05
C GLN A 76 -9.03 15.80 -15.99
N LYS A 77 -8.73 16.92 -16.69
CA LYS A 77 -9.64 18.08 -16.76
C LYS A 77 -10.95 17.75 -17.48
N LEU A 78 -10.91 16.91 -18.54
CA LEU A 78 -12.12 16.44 -19.21
C LEU A 78 -12.99 15.61 -18.26
N LEU A 79 -12.40 14.62 -17.59
CA LEU A 79 -13.09 13.77 -16.63
C LEU A 79 -13.70 14.60 -15.50
N TYR A 80 -12.95 15.54 -14.95
CA TYR A 80 -13.41 16.47 -13.92
C TYR A 80 -14.62 17.28 -14.38
N ASN A 81 -14.53 17.95 -15.53
CA ASN A 81 -15.63 18.75 -16.07
C ASN A 81 -16.87 17.87 -16.34
N GLN A 82 -16.67 16.66 -16.88
CA GLN A 82 -17.78 15.74 -17.13
C GLN A 82 -18.40 15.24 -15.81
N ALA A 83 -17.59 14.96 -14.80
CA ALA A 83 -18.08 14.56 -13.48
C ALA A 83 -19.01 15.60 -12.85
N LEU A 84 -18.67 16.88 -13.02
CA LEU A 84 -19.52 17.99 -12.54
C LEU A 84 -20.86 18.05 -13.32
N ILE A 85 -20.83 17.81 -14.66
CA ILE A 85 -22.03 17.79 -15.49
C ILE A 85 -22.93 16.61 -15.10
N ASP A 86 -22.34 15.42 -14.90
CA ASP A 86 -23.07 14.19 -14.59
C ASP A 86 -23.37 14.06 -13.08
N SER A 87 -23.01 15.07 -12.26
CA SER A 87 -23.25 15.12 -10.81
C SER A 87 -22.67 13.90 -10.06
N VAL A 88 -21.46 13.50 -10.39
CA VAL A 88 -20.76 12.40 -9.70
C VAL A 88 -20.56 12.74 -8.24
N GLU A 89 -20.88 11.84 -7.34
CA GLU A 89 -20.69 12.01 -5.91
C GLU A 89 -19.27 11.67 -5.48
N ILE A 90 -18.69 12.50 -4.60
CA ILE A 90 -17.38 12.28 -3.97
C ILE A 90 -17.49 12.37 -2.46
N MET A 91 -16.65 11.63 -1.74
CA MET A 91 -16.57 11.70 -0.28
C MET A 91 -15.66 12.85 0.17
N LYS A 92 -16.25 13.99 0.51
CA LYS A 92 -15.49 15.18 0.94
C LYS A 92 -14.74 15.00 2.25
N THR A 93 -15.23 14.11 3.12
CA THR A 93 -14.55 13.76 4.38
C THR A 93 -13.18 13.12 4.13
N ASP A 94 -13.08 12.23 3.17
CA ASP A 94 -11.85 11.52 2.83
C ASP A 94 -10.83 12.48 2.22
N ILE A 95 -11.31 13.43 1.40
CA ILE A 95 -10.46 14.48 0.84
C ILE A 95 -9.87 15.36 1.94
N MET A 96 -10.69 15.78 2.92
CA MET A 96 -10.22 16.60 4.03
C MET A 96 -9.22 15.84 4.91
N ALA A 97 -9.45 14.55 5.17
CA ALA A 97 -8.52 13.70 5.91
C ALA A 97 -7.16 13.61 5.19
N ARG A 98 -7.18 13.36 3.87
CA ARG A 98 -5.96 13.28 3.05
C ARG A 98 -5.20 14.61 2.96
N VAL A 99 -5.93 15.74 2.90
CA VAL A 99 -5.30 17.08 2.94
C VAL A 99 -4.57 17.30 4.25
N GLU A 100 -5.21 16.95 5.37
CA GLU A 100 -4.59 17.16 6.69
C GLU A 100 -3.41 16.20 6.90
N GLU A 101 -3.50 14.96 6.46
CA GLU A 101 -2.38 14.01 6.46
C GLU A 101 -1.16 14.55 5.70
N GLU A 102 -1.33 15.04 4.46
CA GLU A 102 -0.22 15.61 3.68
C GLU A 102 0.37 16.86 4.31
N VAL A 103 -0.49 17.71 4.90
CA VAL A 103 -0.02 18.90 5.64
C VAL A 103 0.77 18.51 6.89
N GLN A 104 0.33 17.50 7.63
CA GLN A 104 1.06 17.00 8.80
C GLN A 104 2.40 16.39 8.39
N ASP A 105 2.45 15.65 7.29
CA ASP A 105 3.69 15.12 6.71
C ASP A 105 4.68 16.22 6.30
N MET A 106 4.17 17.31 5.71
CA MET A 106 5.00 18.47 5.40
C MET A 106 5.57 19.10 6.68
N ILE A 107 4.75 19.25 7.71
CA ILE A 107 5.17 19.81 9.01
C ILE A 107 6.19 18.88 9.68
N ALA A 108 5.97 17.56 9.63
CA ALA A 108 6.89 16.58 10.22
C ALA A 108 8.27 16.63 9.54
N ARG A 109 8.31 16.78 8.22
CA ARG A 109 9.58 16.88 7.46
C ARG A 109 10.33 18.20 7.69
N GLU A 110 9.63 19.33 7.80
CA GLU A 110 10.22 20.66 7.93
C GLU A 110 10.31 21.14 9.40
N GLY A 111 9.69 20.41 10.30
CA GLY A 111 9.70 20.67 11.76
C GLY A 111 8.65 21.66 12.24
N THR A 112 8.30 22.71 11.48
CA THR A 112 7.34 23.74 11.89
C THR A 112 6.53 24.30 10.72
N ILE A 113 5.32 24.83 11.01
CA ILE A 113 4.50 25.52 10.01
C ILE A 113 5.24 26.66 9.32
N PRO A 114 5.94 27.58 10.03
CA PRO A 114 6.69 28.65 9.37
C PRO A 114 7.79 28.14 8.42
N ALA A 115 8.41 26.98 8.71
CA ALA A 115 9.41 26.40 7.82
C ALA A 115 8.76 25.84 6.53
N VAL A 116 7.59 25.21 6.64
CA VAL A 116 6.79 24.79 5.49
C VAL A 116 6.40 26.01 4.63
N GLU A 117 5.86 27.06 5.25
CA GLU A 117 5.46 28.29 4.56
C GLU A 117 6.64 28.95 3.83
N ALA A 118 7.81 29.03 4.49
CA ALA A 118 9.02 29.59 3.89
C ALA A 118 9.51 28.75 2.69
N LYS A 119 9.49 27.42 2.81
CA LYS A 119 9.91 26.49 1.72
C LYS A 119 8.95 26.51 0.54
N MET A 120 7.67 26.54 0.81
CA MET A 120 6.61 26.53 -0.22
C MET A 120 6.31 27.95 -0.76
N HIS A 121 6.89 29.00 -0.17
CA HIS A 121 6.61 30.40 -0.47
C HIS A 121 5.11 30.70 -0.46
N ASN A 122 4.37 30.04 0.43
CA ASN A 122 2.91 30.15 0.48
C ASN A 122 2.39 29.92 1.92
N PRO A 123 1.42 30.70 2.41
CA PRO A 123 0.80 30.47 3.70
C PRO A 123 0.12 29.10 3.78
N ILE A 124 0.15 28.48 4.96
CA ILE A 124 -0.37 27.12 5.20
C ILE A 124 -1.87 27.01 4.82
N PHE A 125 -2.63 28.09 5.01
CA PHE A 125 -4.04 28.13 4.57
C PHE A 125 -4.18 27.94 3.06
N ASN A 126 -3.36 28.65 2.27
CA ASN A 126 -3.37 28.51 0.81
C ASN A 126 -2.86 27.14 0.36
N ILE A 127 -1.89 26.58 1.07
CA ILE A 127 -1.39 25.20 0.82
C ILE A 127 -2.54 24.21 0.98
N ARG A 128 -3.27 24.25 2.10
CA ARG A 128 -4.45 23.40 2.34
C ARG A 128 -5.51 23.57 1.26
N GLU A 129 -5.83 24.81 0.88
CA GLU A 129 -6.84 25.07 -0.15
C GLU A 129 -6.42 24.57 -1.55
N ASN A 130 -5.13 24.69 -1.88
CA ASN A 130 -4.59 24.16 -3.13
C ASN A 130 -4.60 22.62 -3.14
N LEU A 131 -4.23 21.98 -2.04
CA LEU A 131 -4.31 20.53 -1.86
C LEU A 131 -5.75 20.05 -1.97
N ARG A 132 -6.69 20.72 -1.29
CA ARG A 132 -8.11 20.41 -1.33
C ARG A 132 -8.64 20.43 -2.77
N ARG A 133 -8.37 21.51 -3.52
CA ARG A 133 -8.80 21.59 -4.92
C ARG A 133 -8.21 20.50 -5.77
N ARG A 134 -6.91 20.21 -5.63
CA ARG A 134 -6.25 19.15 -6.36
C ARG A 134 -6.88 17.78 -6.08
N TYR A 135 -7.10 17.44 -4.81
CA TYR A 135 -7.71 16.17 -4.44
C TYR A 135 -9.19 16.07 -4.81
N GLU A 136 -9.93 17.19 -4.79
CA GLU A 136 -11.30 17.23 -5.31
C GLU A 136 -11.33 16.94 -6.82
N GLU A 137 -10.47 17.59 -7.60
CA GLU A 137 -10.35 17.33 -9.04
C GLU A 137 -9.97 15.87 -9.34
N GLU A 138 -9.00 15.32 -8.62
CA GLU A 138 -8.60 13.90 -8.73
C GLU A 138 -9.76 12.96 -8.38
N ALA A 139 -10.48 13.24 -7.29
CA ALA A 139 -11.61 12.42 -6.84
C ALA A 139 -12.76 12.43 -7.85
N TYR A 140 -13.11 13.59 -8.40
CA TYR A 140 -14.11 13.70 -9.44
C TYR A 140 -13.70 12.97 -10.72
N ALA A 141 -12.46 13.17 -11.18
CA ALA A 141 -11.94 12.50 -12.37
C ALA A 141 -11.93 10.97 -12.21
N SER A 142 -11.45 10.48 -11.08
CA SER A 142 -11.45 9.04 -10.75
C SER A 142 -12.88 8.50 -10.58
N GLY A 143 -13.79 9.28 -9.99
CA GLY A 143 -15.19 8.94 -9.85
C GLY A 143 -15.86 8.78 -11.22
N MET A 144 -15.63 9.72 -12.14
CA MET A 144 -16.16 9.66 -13.52
C MET A 144 -15.61 8.45 -14.27
N GLN A 145 -14.31 8.17 -14.16
CA GLN A 145 -13.73 7.00 -14.78
C GLN A 145 -14.37 5.71 -14.25
N ARG A 146 -14.54 5.57 -12.93
CA ARG A 146 -15.25 4.43 -12.34
C ARG A 146 -16.68 4.31 -12.81
N GLU A 147 -17.41 5.42 -12.96
CA GLU A 147 -18.80 5.41 -13.47
C GLU A 147 -18.87 4.88 -14.92
N VAL A 148 -17.87 5.21 -15.75
CA VAL A 148 -17.81 4.74 -17.15
C VAL A 148 -17.47 3.26 -17.23
N ILE A 149 -16.42 2.82 -16.51
CA ILE A 149 -15.92 1.45 -16.62
C ILE A 149 -16.60 0.47 -15.67
N GLY A 150 -17.18 0.93 -14.56
CA GLY A 150 -17.76 0.07 -13.52
C GLY A 150 -19.00 -0.69 -13.97
N LYS A 151 -19.66 -0.23 -15.04
CA LYS A 151 -20.81 -0.92 -15.66
C LYS A 151 -20.40 -1.95 -16.71
N VAL A 152 -19.11 -2.02 -17.04
CA VAL A 152 -18.59 -2.97 -18.03
C VAL A 152 -18.42 -4.32 -17.37
N THR A 153 -19.22 -5.28 -17.81
CA THR A 153 -19.14 -6.69 -17.41
C THR A 153 -18.63 -7.53 -18.56
N ILE A 154 -18.10 -8.71 -18.24
CA ILE A 154 -17.66 -9.66 -19.26
C ILE A 154 -18.44 -10.97 -19.12
N ILE A 155 -18.67 -11.67 -20.22
CA ILE A 155 -19.31 -12.98 -20.24
C ILE A 155 -18.31 -14.05 -20.73
N PRO A 156 -18.48 -15.34 -20.36
CA PRO A 156 -17.53 -16.40 -20.71
C PRO A 156 -17.18 -16.49 -22.20
N GLY A 157 -18.18 -16.29 -23.10
CA GLY A 157 -17.92 -16.28 -24.53
C GLY A 157 -17.06 -15.13 -25.05
N GLU A 158 -16.96 -14.01 -24.30
CA GLU A 158 -16.05 -12.90 -24.61
C GLU A 158 -14.63 -13.24 -24.16
N VAL A 159 -14.48 -13.93 -23.02
CA VAL A 159 -13.19 -14.43 -22.53
C VAL A 159 -12.59 -15.44 -23.52
N GLU A 160 -13.41 -16.41 -23.99
CA GLU A 160 -12.96 -17.35 -25.02
C GLU A 160 -12.55 -16.66 -26.33
N ARG A 161 -13.32 -15.65 -26.75
CA ARG A 161 -13.00 -14.86 -27.94
C ARG A 161 -11.72 -14.09 -27.78
N PHE A 162 -11.53 -13.42 -26.63
CA PHE A 162 -10.30 -12.72 -26.28
C PHE A 162 -9.10 -13.68 -26.36
N TYR A 163 -9.19 -14.85 -25.72
CA TYR A 163 -8.14 -15.86 -25.73
C TYR A 163 -7.78 -16.34 -27.13
N ARG A 164 -8.77 -16.61 -27.98
CA ARG A 164 -8.57 -17.06 -29.38
C ARG A 164 -7.97 -15.97 -30.28
N GLN A 165 -8.25 -14.69 -29.99
CA GLN A 165 -7.78 -13.55 -30.79
C GLN A 165 -6.44 -12.98 -30.30
N THR A 166 -6.01 -13.35 -29.10
CA THR A 166 -4.72 -12.92 -28.55
C THR A 166 -3.63 -13.85 -29.06
N ASP A 167 -2.54 -13.26 -29.58
CA ASP A 167 -1.38 -14.01 -30.01
C ASP A 167 -0.79 -14.76 -28.82
N LYS A 168 -0.39 -16.03 -29.04
CA LYS A 168 0.16 -16.89 -27.98
C LYS A 168 1.38 -16.30 -27.29
N ASP A 169 2.19 -15.55 -28.05
CA ASP A 169 3.38 -14.88 -27.54
C ASP A 169 3.04 -13.63 -26.68
N SER A 170 1.80 -13.15 -26.77
CA SER A 170 1.26 -12.04 -25.96
C SER A 170 0.53 -12.53 -24.71
N LEU A 171 0.28 -13.84 -24.58
CA LEU A 171 -0.29 -14.41 -23.37
C LEU A 171 0.79 -14.52 -22.28
N PRO A 172 0.45 -14.28 -21.01
CA PRO A 172 1.43 -14.39 -19.94
C PRO A 172 1.90 -15.82 -19.77
N VAL A 173 3.19 -15.98 -19.51
CA VAL A 173 3.77 -17.23 -19.05
C VAL A 173 3.59 -17.28 -17.54
N ILE A 174 2.91 -18.32 -17.06
CA ILE A 174 2.65 -18.58 -15.66
C ILE A 174 3.74 -19.51 -15.15
N GLY A 175 4.44 -19.13 -14.08
CA GLY A 175 5.43 -19.97 -13.41
C GLY A 175 4.80 -21.19 -12.76
N ASP A 176 5.65 -22.05 -12.19
CA ASP A 176 5.18 -23.23 -11.45
C ASP A 176 4.24 -22.80 -10.32
N GLN A 177 3.07 -23.43 -10.27
CA GLN A 177 2.07 -23.18 -9.25
C GLN A 177 1.91 -24.38 -8.33
N TYR A 178 1.75 -24.11 -7.05
CA TYR A 178 1.64 -25.11 -6.00
C TYR A 178 0.22 -25.07 -5.43
N VAL A 179 -0.43 -26.23 -5.39
CA VAL A 179 -1.66 -26.47 -4.62
C VAL A 179 -1.27 -27.35 -3.44
N TYR A 180 -1.56 -26.88 -2.24
CA TYR A 180 -1.19 -27.60 -1.03
C TYR A 180 -2.24 -27.49 0.06
N ALA A 181 -2.17 -28.43 0.99
CA ALA A 181 -3.01 -28.45 2.18
C ALA A 181 -2.12 -28.43 3.42
N HIS A 182 -2.64 -27.89 4.53
CA HIS A 182 -1.94 -27.92 5.80
C HIS A 182 -2.85 -28.32 6.99
N ILE A 183 -2.24 -28.83 8.04
CA ILE A 183 -2.84 -28.99 9.35
C ILE A 183 -1.97 -28.21 10.33
N THR A 184 -2.57 -27.28 11.06
CA THR A 184 -1.88 -26.38 11.98
C THR A 184 -2.26 -26.70 13.41
N LYS A 185 -1.27 -26.62 14.31
CA LYS A 185 -1.47 -26.74 15.77
C LYS A 185 -0.77 -25.59 16.49
N PHE A 186 -1.50 -24.95 17.42
CA PHE A 186 -0.91 -24.02 18.38
C PHE A 186 -0.51 -24.74 19.67
N PRO A 187 0.53 -24.27 20.39
CA PRO A 187 0.84 -24.75 21.72
C PRO A 187 -0.37 -24.58 22.66
N LYS A 188 -0.74 -25.63 23.39
CA LYS A 188 -1.90 -25.59 24.32
C LYS A 188 -1.70 -24.67 25.51
N SER A 189 -0.45 -24.34 25.85
CA SER A 189 -0.06 -23.48 26.97
C SER A 189 -0.04 -21.99 26.62
N ILE A 190 -0.81 -21.57 25.59
CA ILE A 190 -0.83 -20.17 25.14
C ILE A 190 -1.21 -19.20 26.27
N ASP A 191 -2.20 -19.55 27.09
CA ASP A 191 -2.63 -18.69 28.22
C ASP A 191 -1.54 -18.56 29.29
N GLU A 192 -0.79 -19.63 29.53
CA GLU A 192 0.34 -19.58 30.45
C GLU A 192 1.52 -18.79 29.91
N ALA A 193 1.83 -18.94 28.63
CA ALA A 193 2.84 -18.13 27.96
C ALA A 193 2.47 -16.63 27.94
N LYS A 194 1.20 -16.32 27.69
CA LYS A 194 0.65 -14.96 27.79
C LYS A 194 0.76 -14.40 29.20
N ARG A 195 0.42 -15.19 30.22
CA ARG A 195 0.57 -14.80 31.62
C ARG A 195 2.03 -14.47 31.96
N ARG A 196 2.97 -15.34 31.59
CA ARG A 196 4.42 -15.10 31.79
C ARG A 196 4.89 -13.80 31.12
N ALA A 197 4.46 -13.54 29.89
CA ALA A 197 4.81 -12.31 29.17
C ALA A 197 4.26 -11.06 29.87
N ARG A 198 3.01 -11.12 30.35
CA ARG A 198 2.36 -10.03 31.08
C ARG A 198 3.03 -9.76 32.43
N GLU A 199 3.31 -10.82 33.21
CA GLU A 199 4.00 -10.71 34.50
C GLU A 199 5.39 -10.06 34.34
N ARG A 200 6.11 -10.43 33.30
CA ARG A 200 7.44 -9.83 32.97
C ARG A 200 7.35 -8.34 32.68
N LEU A 201 6.34 -7.89 31.96
CA LEU A 201 6.12 -6.46 31.70
C LEU A 201 5.67 -5.71 32.96
N LEU A 202 4.86 -6.32 33.82
CA LEU A 202 4.47 -5.72 35.10
C LEU A 202 5.71 -5.51 36.01
N GLU A 203 6.60 -6.48 36.08
CA GLU A 203 7.88 -6.35 36.81
C GLU A 203 8.74 -5.21 36.21
N MET A 204 8.84 -5.13 34.90
CA MET A 204 9.56 -4.04 34.25
C MET A 204 8.94 -2.68 34.53
N ARG A 205 7.61 -2.59 34.49
CA ARG A 205 6.87 -1.37 34.78
C ARG A 205 7.16 -0.90 36.21
N GLU A 206 7.11 -1.80 37.17
CA GLU A 206 7.42 -1.49 38.58
C GLU A 206 8.86 -0.94 38.72
N ARG A 207 9.85 -1.60 38.12
CA ARG A 207 11.25 -1.16 38.14
C ARG A 207 11.47 0.19 37.49
N ILE A 208 10.69 0.54 36.47
CA ILE A 208 10.76 1.87 35.83
C ILE A 208 10.14 2.92 36.75
N ILE A 209 8.98 2.63 37.36
CA ILE A 209 8.28 3.57 38.24
C ILE A 209 9.06 3.84 39.52
N THR A 210 9.70 2.82 40.10
CA THR A 210 10.57 2.97 41.28
C THR A 210 11.90 3.63 40.97
N GLY A 211 12.28 3.74 39.69
CA GLY A 211 13.55 4.32 39.27
C GLY A 211 14.73 3.35 39.25
N ASP A 212 14.46 2.05 39.50
CA ASP A 212 15.51 1.00 39.52
C ASP A 212 15.99 0.62 38.12
N ALA A 213 15.23 0.99 37.06
CA ALA A 213 15.63 0.79 35.69
C ALA A 213 15.13 1.92 34.77
N LYS A 214 15.86 2.14 33.70
CA LYS A 214 15.43 3.09 32.65
C LYS A 214 14.63 2.36 31.56
N PHE A 215 13.58 3.02 31.07
CA PHE A 215 12.72 2.48 30.02
C PHE A 215 13.49 2.07 28.77
N ASP A 216 14.34 2.98 28.26
CA ASP A 216 15.15 2.77 27.05
C ASP A 216 16.12 1.58 27.18
N LEU A 217 16.68 1.37 28.35
CA LEU A 217 17.57 0.23 28.63
C LEU A 217 16.78 -1.09 28.58
N LEU A 218 15.61 -1.15 29.24
CA LEU A 218 14.77 -2.34 29.21
C LEU A 218 14.21 -2.63 27.82
N ALA A 219 13.86 -1.58 27.06
CA ALA A 219 13.43 -1.75 25.67
C ALA A 219 14.54 -2.36 24.80
N ARG A 220 15.78 -1.88 24.90
CA ARG A 220 16.94 -2.42 24.15
C ARG A 220 17.23 -3.88 24.47
N ILE A 221 17.02 -4.30 25.73
CA ILE A 221 17.35 -5.65 26.18
C ILE A 221 16.21 -6.64 25.89
N TYR A 222 14.96 -6.22 26.01
CA TYR A 222 13.84 -7.13 26.10
C TYR A 222 12.77 -6.96 25.01
N SER A 223 12.68 -5.79 24.35
CA SER A 223 11.71 -5.58 23.27
C SER A 223 12.09 -6.39 22.04
N VAL A 224 11.09 -7.00 21.42
CA VAL A 224 11.27 -7.88 20.25
C VAL A 224 10.95 -7.20 18.92
N ASP A 225 10.72 -5.90 18.94
CA ASP A 225 10.45 -5.13 17.72
C ASP A 225 11.64 -4.26 17.27
N GLY A 226 11.50 -3.67 16.07
CA GLY A 226 12.59 -2.86 15.48
C GLY A 226 12.95 -1.61 16.27
N SER A 227 12.01 -1.03 17.05
CA SER A 227 12.26 0.16 17.88
C SER A 227 13.18 -0.12 19.07
N ALA A 228 13.41 -1.40 19.42
CA ALA A 228 14.30 -1.81 20.49
C ALA A 228 15.71 -1.19 20.36
N LEU A 229 16.24 -1.10 19.14
CA LEU A 229 17.55 -0.50 18.86
C LEU A 229 17.64 0.98 19.26
N HIS A 230 16.50 1.66 19.25
CA HIS A 230 16.36 3.07 19.64
C HIS A 230 15.73 3.24 21.04
N GLY A 231 15.78 2.21 21.90
CA GLY A 231 15.21 2.27 23.26
C GLY A 231 13.69 2.23 23.29
N GLY A 232 13.06 1.66 22.27
CA GLY A 232 11.63 1.56 22.10
C GLY A 232 10.96 2.81 21.49
N GLU A 233 11.75 3.85 21.18
CA GLU A 233 11.26 5.13 20.66
C GLU A 233 10.77 4.98 19.22
N MET A 234 9.61 5.56 18.94
CA MET A 234 8.98 5.57 17.64
C MET A 234 8.83 7.00 17.12
N GLU A 235 8.85 7.17 15.81
CA GLU A 235 8.57 8.47 15.19
C GLU A 235 7.17 8.99 15.59
N PRO A 236 7.02 10.31 15.79
CA PRO A 236 5.73 10.91 16.11
C PRO A 236 4.68 10.56 15.05
N ALA A 237 3.57 9.98 15.48
CA ALA A 237 2.51 9.52 14.58
C ALA A 237 1.11 9.84 15.14
N THR A 238 0.08 9.77 14.29
CA THR A 238 -1.32 9.89 14.70
C THR A 238 -1.83 8.58 15.30
N LEU A 239 -2.93 8.63 16.07
CA LEU A 239 -3.51 7.43 16.68
C LEU A 239 -3.93 6.38 15.65
N GLN A 240 -4.32 6.80 14.45
CA GLN A 240 -4.73 5.91 13.37
C GLN A 240 -3.60 5.02 12.83
N THR A 241 -2.35 5.39 13.09
CA THR A 241 -1.16 4.59 12.71
C THR A 241 -1.01 3.34 13.58
N PHE A 242 -1.59 3.35 14.79
CA PHE A 242 -1.46 2.27 15.77
C PHE A 242 -2.68 1.35 15.75
N VAL A 243 -2.47 0.09 16.11
CA VAL A 243 -3.60 -0.83 16.35
C VAL A 243 -4.46 -0.35 17.51
N GLN A 244 -5.78 -0.59 17.42
CA GLN A 244 -6.77 0.01 18.30
C GLN A 244 -6.45 -0.09 19.81
N PRO A 245 -6.09 -1.27 20.39
CA PRO A 245 -5.79 -1.33 21.83
C PRO A 245 -4.58 -0.48 22.24
N PHE A 246 -3.58 -0.34 21.35
CA PHE A 246 -2.42 0.50 21.59
C PHE A 246 -2.78 1.99 21.51
N ALA A 247 -3.57 2.39 20.49
CA ALA A 247 -4.06 3.75 20.31
C ALA A 247 -4.93 4.20 21.51
N ASP A 248 -5.84 3.35 21.97
CA ASP A 248 -6.71 3.62 23.12
C ASP A 248 -5.88 3.91 24.38
N ALA A 249 -4.96 2.99 24.70
CA ALA A 249 -4.07 3.17 25.84
C ALA A 249 -3.18 4.43 25.72
N LEU A 250 -2.61 4.68 24.54
CA LEU A 250 -1.76 5.86 24.27
C LEU A 250 -2.54 7.17 24.43
N SER A 251 -3.80 7.20 24.02
CA SER A 251 -4.66 8.39 24.07
C SER A 251 -4.94 8.88 25.49
N GLU A 252 -4.95 7.96 26.47
CA GLU A 252 -5.21 8.23 27.88
C GLU A 252 -3.98 8.71 28.66
N LEU A 253 -2.78 8.56 28.08
CA LEU A 253 -1.53 8.89 28.75
C LEU A 253 -1.25 10.40 28.71
N LYS A 254 -0.62 10.88 29.81
CA LYS A 254 0.01 12.19 29.88
C LYS A 254 1.51 12.08 29.54
N PRO A 255 2.15 13.15 29.03
CA PRO A 255 3.58 13.17 28.82
C PRO A 255 4.38 12.68 30.04
N GLY A 256 5.28 11.73 29.82
CA GLY A 256 6.06 11.03 30.86
C GLY A 256 5.35 9.82 31.49
N GLN A 257 4.07 9.66 31.36
CA GLN A 257 3.30 8.58 31.96
C GLN A 257 3.51 7.24 31.22
N ILE A 258 3.44 6.13 31.95
CA ILE A 258 3.57 4.76 31.45
C ILE A 258 2.19 4.07 31.58
N SER A 259 1.80 3.34 30.52
CA SER A 259 0.53 2.59 30.48
C SER A 259 0.50 1.41 31.46
N GLU A 260 -0.67 0.84 31.65
CA GLU A 260 -0.78 -0.57 32.06
C GLU A 260 -0.26 -1.47 30.92
N VAL A 261 -0.19 -2.79 31.16
CA VAL A 261 0.19 -3.75 30.12
C VAL A 261 -0.94 -3.90 29.13
N VAL A 262 -0.69 -3.55 27.87
CA VAL A 262 -1.65 -3.56 26.78
C VAL A 262 -1.44 -4.81 25.92
N GLU A 263 -2.48 -5.60 25.71
CA GLU A 263 -2.47 -6.76 24.81
C GLU A 263 -2.92 -6.33 23.42
N THR A 264 -2.15 -6.69 22.38
CA THR A 264 -2.49 -6.51 20.98
C THR A 264 -2.26 -7.81 20.22
N GLN A 265 -2.61 -7.85 18.93
CA GLN A 265 -2.28 -8.98 18.06
C GLN A 265 -0.78 -9.27 17.95
N TYR A 266 0.09 -8.31 18.22
CA TYR A 266 1.55 -8.45 18.14
C TYR A 266 2.19 -8.95 19.45
N GLY A 267 1.45 -8.98 20.56
CA GLY A 267 1.92 -9.35 21.88
C GLY A 267 1.51 -8.36 22.97
N PHE A 268 2.31 -8.27 24.00
CA PHE A 268 2.08 -7.40 25.15
C PHE A 268 2.99 -6.17 25.09
N HIS A 269 2.41 -5.01 25.30
CA HIS A 269 3.10 -3.72 25.24
C HIS A 269 3.11 -3.01 26.58
N LEU A 270 4.22 -2.36 26.89
CA LEU A 270 4.30 -1.30 27.88
C LEU A 270 4.62 -0.02 27.12
N ILE A 271 3.77 1.01 27.24
CA ILE A 271 3.81 2.21 26.43
C ILE A 271 4.15 3.41 27.32
N GLN A 272 5.02 4.30 26.87
CA GLN A 272 5.24 5.58 27.52
C GLN A 272 5.04 6.70 26.52
N LEU A 273 4.19 7.67 26.86
CA LEU A 273 4.06 8.91 26.08
C LEU A 273 5.23 9.83 26.44
N ILE A 274 6.04 10.23 25.45
CA ILE A 274 7.14 11.16 25.61
C ILE A 274 6.61 12.59 25.48
N ASP A 275 5.92 12.90 24.38
CA ASP A 275 5.35 14.22 24.09
C ASP A 275 4.12 14.10 23.18
N LYS A 276 3.31 15.16 23.17
CA LYS A 276 2.13 15.27 22.29
C LYS A 276 2.06 16.66 21.70
N LYS A 277 2.05 16.75 20.38
CA LYS A 277 1.90 18.00 19.61
C LYS A 277 0.72 17.91 18.68
N GLY A 278 -0.39 18.57 19.03
CA GLY A 278 -1.63 18.46 18.28
C GLY A 278 -2.15 17.04 18.24
N ASN A 279 -2.26 16.43 17.05
CA ASN A 279 -2.68 15.03 16.86
C ASN A 279 -1.50 14.05 16.75
N LEU A 280 -0.26 14.52 16.84
CA LEU A 280 0.94 13.68 16.80
C LEU A 280 1.34 13.27 18.21
N TYR A 281 1.49 11.97 18.40
CA TYR A 281 1.93 11.32 19.63
C TYR A 281 3.35 10.81 19.45
N HIS A 282 4.27 11.32 20.27
CA HIS A 282 5.64 10.81 20.35
C HIS A 282 5.72 9.88 21.54
N CYS A 283 5.95 8.60 21.29
CA CYS A 283 5.93 7.58 22.33
C CYS A 283 7.09 6.60 22.16
N ARG A 284 7.27 5.77 23.19
CA ARG A 284 8.14 4.59 23.16
C ARG A 284 7.43 3.41 23.79
N HIS A 285 7.82 2.21 23.39
CA HIS A 285 7.21 1.00 23.90
C HIS A 285 8.21 -0.13 24.12
N ILE A 286 7.81 -1.09 24.94
CA ILE A 286 8.45 -2.41 25.08
C ILE A 286 7.45 -3.44 24.63
N LEU A 287 7.79 -4.20 23.59
CA LEU A 287 6.98 -5.32 23.12
C LEU A 287 7.57 -6.64 23.58
N ILE A 288 6.78 -7.44 24.26
CA ILE A 288 7.11 -8.82 24.60
C ILE A 288 6.07 -9.76 23.99
N ARG A 289 6.55 -10.75 23.25
CA ARG A 289 5.73 -11.85 22.77
C ARG A 289 5.70 -12.99 23.79
N PRO A 290 4.60 -13.77 23.86
CA PRO A 290 4.59 -15.01 24.62
C PRO A 290 5.72 -15.93 24.18
N THR A 291 6.49 -16.44 25.13
CA THR A 291 7.56 -17.41 24.88
C THR A 291 7.19 -18.76 25.45
N TYR A 292 7.56 -19.81 24.72
CA TYR A 292 7.25 -21.18 25.05
C TYR A 292 8.53 -21.93 25.43
N THR A 293 8.40 -22.89 26.30
CA THR A 293 9.47 -23.84 26.60
C THR A 293 9.64 -24.83 25.45
N THR A 294 10.78 -25.50 25.39
CA THR A 294 11.02 -26.54 24.37
C THR A 294 9.96 -27.66 24.43
N GLU A 295 9.51 -28.03 25.62
CA GLU A 295 8.47 -29.04 25.82
C GLU A 295 7.12 -28.56 25.28
N GLU A 296 6.74 -27.30 25.56
CA GLU A 296 5.49 -26.70 25.07
C GLU A 296 5.43 -26.60 23.55
N LEU A 297 6.59 -26.40 22.88
CA LEU A 297 6.70 -26.36 21.42
C LEU A 297 6.73 -27.79 20.82
N SER A 298 7.29 -28.76 21.50
CA SER A 298 7.40 -30.11 20.99
C SER A 298 6.10 -30.92 21.06
N GLU A 299 5.15 -30.51 21.89
CA GLU A 299 3.85 -31.20 22.01
C GLU A 299 3.00 -31.11 20.73
N PRO A 300 2.82 -29.94 20.10
CA PRO A 300 2.17 -29.81 18.79
C PRO A 300 2.85 -30.66 17.71
N ASP A 301 4.19 -30.68 17.67
CA ASP A 301 4.96 -31.46 16.70
C ASP A 301 4.65 -32.96 16.82
N ARG A 302 4.70 -33.50 18.06
CA ARG A 302 4.38 -34.92 18.32
C ARG A 302 2.94 -35.28 17.93
N GLN A 303 1.98 -34.38 18.18
CA GLN A 303 0.58 -34.59 17.78
C GLN A 303 0.46 -34.64 16.26
N LEU A 304 1.09 -33.69 15.55
CA LEU A 304 1.06 -33.62 14.08
C LEU A 304 1.77 -34.81 13.43
N ASP A 305 2.91 -35.23 13.97
CA ASP A 305 3.62 -36.43 13.48
C ASP A 305 2.76 -37.70 13.66
N SER A 306 2.10 -37.85 14.80
CA SER A 306 1.16 -38.98 15.01
C SER A 306 -0.02 -38.93 14.02
N ILE A 307 -0.56 -37.75 13.73
CA ILE A 307 -1.61 -37.57 12.71
C ILE A 307 -1.07 -37.92 11.33
N ALA A 308 0.14 -37.49 10.98
CA ALA A 308 0.77 -37.80 9.71
C ALA A 308 1.01 -39.30 9.53
N GLU A 309 1.37 -40.00 10.61
CA GLU A 309 1.50 -41.50 10.59
C GLU A 309 0.16 -42.19 10.31
N LEU A 310 -0.94 -41.74 10.96
CA LEU A 310 -2.28 -42.27 10.71
C LEU A 310 -2.72 -42.03 9.26
N ILE A 311 -2.37 -40.92 8.68
CA ILE A 311 -2.68 -40.61 7.27
C ILE A 311 -1.84 -41.47 6.34
N ARG A 312 -0.55 -41.64 6.60
CA ARG A 312 0.35 -42.53 5.79
C ARG A 312 -0.04 -44.00 5.86
N ALA A 313 -0.69 -44.41 6.97
CA ALA A 313 -1.22 -45.74 7.15
C ALA A 313 -2.64 -45.92 6.57
N ASP A 314 -3.18 -44.97 5.81
CA ASP A 314 -4.54 -44.95 5.25
C ASP A 314 -5.65 -45.16 6.30
N SER A 315 -5.36 -44.92 7.58
CA SER A 315 -6.35 -44.98 8.66
C SER A 315 -7.21 -43.74 8.78
N LEU A 316 -6.77 -42.64 8.17
CA LEU A 316 -7.43 -41.34 8.15
C LEU A 316 -7.04 -40.59 6.87
N THR A 317 -7.98 -39.91 6.24
CA THR A 317 -7.65 -39.01 5.11
C THR A 317 -7.07 -37.70 5.63
N PHE A 318 -6.32 -36.98 4.79
CA PHE A 318 -5.79 -35.66 5.18
C PHE A 318 -6.91 -34.67 5.45
N GLU A 319 -7.97 -34.72 4.66
CA GLU A 319 -9.17 -33.89 4.75
C GLU A 319 -9.90 -34.11 6.08
N GLU A 320 -10.10 -35.38 6.48
CA GLU A 320 -10.71 -35.73 7.78
C GLU A 320 -9.81 -35.30 8.94
N ALA A 321 -8.49 -35.45 8.81
CA ALA A 321 -7.53 -35.02 9.79
C ALA A 321 -7.55 -33.48 9.97
N ALA A 322 -7.59 -32.71 8.86
CA ALA A 322 -7.72 -31.27 8.89
C ALA A 322 -8.99 -30.83 9.61
N LEU A 323 -10.12 -31.44 9.26
CA LEU A 323 -11.42 -31.12 9.87
C LEU A 323 -11.43 -31.39 11.40
N ARG A 324 -10.82 -32.49 11.83
CA ARG A 324 -10.86 -32.92 13.25
C ARG A 324 -9.80 -32.23 14.10
N PHE A 325 -8.62 -31.99 13.56
CA PHE A 325 -7.43 -31.68 14.35
C PHE A 325 -6.80 -30.32 14.02
N SER A 326 -7.06 -29.70 12.86
CA SER A 326 -6.47 -28.39 12.54
C SER A 326 -7.06 -27.29 13.43
N ASP A 327 -6.17 -26.43 13.92
CA ASP A 327 -6.54 -25.22 14.66
C ASP A 327 -6.70 -24.01 13.72
N ASP A 328 -6.35 -24.15 12.42
CA ASP A 328 -6.56 -23.10 11.43
C ASP A 328 -8.04 -23.01 11.02
N PRO A 329 -8.73 -21.91 11.31
CA PRO A 329 -10.16 -21.78 11.01
C PRO A 329 -10.47 -21.67 9.52
N TYR A 330 -9.51 -21.20 8.70
CA TYR A 330 -9.73 -20.91 7.28
C TYR A 330 -9.67 -22.16 6.42
N SER A 331 -8.64 -23.00 6.58
CA SER A 331 -8.46 -24.22 5.79
C SER A 331 -9.15 -25.46 6.38
N ARG A 332 -9.43 -25.45 7.68
CA ARG A 332 -9.99 -26.61 8.41
C ARG A 332 -11.22 -27.22 7.73
N GLN A 333 -12.17 -26.40 7.30
CA GLN A 333 -13.43 -26.85 6.69
C GLN A 333 -13.28 -27.16 5.20
N ASN A 334 -12.16 -26.79 4.60
CA ASN A 334 -11.84 -27.03 3.18
C ASN A 334 -10.81 -28.17 3.01
N GLY A 335 -10.86 -29.18 3.89
CA GLY A 335 -9.94 -30.32 3.81
C GLY A 335 -8.47 -29.96 4.03
N GLY A 336 -8.19 -28.84 4.65
CA GLY A 336 -6.84 -28.30 4.86
C GLY A 336 -6.28 -27.53 3.65
N ILE A 337 -6.99 -27.45 2.52
CA ILE A 337 -6.54 -26.71 1.33
C ILE A 337 -6.36 -25.23 1.68
N VAL A 338 -5.17 -24.73 1.40
CA VAL A 338 -4.83 -23.34 1.63
C VAL A 338 -5.40 -22.45 0.53
N THR A 339 -5.92 -21.29 0.92
CA THR A 339 -6.50 -20.31 0.00
C THR A 339 -5.87 -18.93 0.17
N ASN A 340 -5.88 -18.12 -0.89
CA ASN A 340 -5.30 -16.79 -0.95
C ASN A 340 -6.17 -15.70 -0.28
N HIS A 341 -7.02 -16.02 0.70
CA HIS A 341 -7.94 -15.04 1.26
C HIS A 341 -7.27 -13.78 1.80
N GLU A 342 -6.15 -13.91 2.50
CA GLU A 342 -5.41 -12.77 3.05
C GLU A 342 -4.84 -11.87 1.96
N LEU A 343 -4.39 -12.44 0.85
CA LEU A 343 -3.91 -11.66 -0.29
C LEU A 343 -5.04 -10.95 -1.03
N LEU A 344 -6.24 -11.52 -1.07
CA LEU A 344 -7.41 -10.89 -1.68
C LEU A 344 -7.93 -9.69 -0.87
N GLU A 345 -7.71 -9.67 0.43
CA GLU A 345 -8.06 -8.54 1.29
C GLU A 345 -7.07 -7.36 1.14
N HIS A 346 -5.78 -7.64 0.92
CA HIS A 346 -4.73 -6.63 0.81
C HIS A 346 -4.47 -6.15 -0.62
N TYR A 347 -4.62 -7.05 -1.57
CA TYR A 347 -4.49 -6.74 -2.99
C TYR A 347 -5.87 -6.67 -3.59
N ASN A 348 -6.10 -5.66 -4.40
CA ASN A 348 -7.35 -5.47 -5.13
C ASN A 348 -7.86 -6.84 -5.64
N ALA A 349 -9.06 -7.25 -5.23
CA ALA A 349 -9.67 -8.55 -5.60
C ALA A 349 -9.68 -8.81 -7.13
N ASN A 350 -9.40 -7.78 -7.91
CA ASN A 350 -9.27 -7.79 -9.36
C ASN A 350 -7.87 -8.15 -9.87
N ASP A 351 -6.87 -8.41 -9.00
CA ASP A 351 -5.56 -8.81 -9.48
C ASP A 351 -5.57 -10.28 -9.91
N ALA A 352 -5.55 -10.48 -11.22
CA ALA A 352 -5.65 -11.78 -11.87
C ALA A 352 -4.48 -12.76 -11.57
N ARG A 353 -3.46 -12.33 -10.81
CA ARG A 353 -2.36 -13.21 -10.38
C ARG A 353 -2.79 -14.22 -9.33
N TYR A 354 -3.83 -13.91 -8.55
CA TYR A 354 -4.23 -14.72 -7.41
C TYR A 354 -5.45 -15.57 -7.72
N THR A 355 -5.23 -16.87 -7.85
CA THR A 355 -6.31 -17.85 -7.86
C THR A 355 -6.48 -18.42 -6.45
N ALA A 356 -7.69 -18.79 -6.08
CA ALA A 356 -8.04 -19.11 -4.69
C ALA A 356 -7.17 -20.21 -4.03
N THR A 357 -6.56 -21.12 -4.80
CA THR A 357 -5.81 -22.27 -4.25
C THR A 357 -4.46 -22.52 -4.93
N LYS A 358 -4.07 -21.69 -5.90
CA LYS A 358 -2.85 -21.86 -6.69
C LYS A 358 -1.85 -20.77 -6.31
N PHE A 359 -0.68 -21.14 -5.87
CA PHE A 359 0.35 -20.23 -5.38
C PHE A 359 1.57 -20.26 -6.29
N LEU A 360 2.01 -19.12 -6.77
CA LEU A 360 3.32 -18.95 -7.38
C LEU A 360 4.40 -18.94 -6.29
N LYS A 361 5.64 -19.21 -6.66
CA LYS A 361 6.77 -19.16 -5.72
C LYS A 361 6.89 -17.81 -5.01
N GLU A 362 6.64 -16.72 -5.75
CA GLU A 362 6.72 -15.34 -5.26
C GLU A 362 5.66 -15.04 -4.19
N ASP A 363 4.50 -15.68 -4.29
CA ASP A 363 3.38 -15.46 -3.37
C ASP A 363 3.77 -15.83 -1.93
N PHE A 364 4.51 -16.92 -1.75
CA PHE A 364 4.96 -17.37 -0.43
C PHE A 364 5.83 -16.32 0.29
N GLY A 365 6.60 -15.52 -0.45
CA GLY A 365 7.42 -14.44 0.12
C GLY A 365 6.59 -13.31 0.72
N ASN A 366 5.39 -13.08 0.18
CA ASN A 366 4.49 -11.99 0.58
C ASN A 366 3.52 -12.39 1.70
N MET A 367 3.31 -13.70 1.92
CA MET A 367 2.37 -14.25 2.90
C MET A 367 2.96 -14.46 4.30
N GLY A 368 4.19 -14.00 4.53
CA GLY A 368 4.84 -14.02 5.85
C GLY A 368 5.62 -15.29 6.18
N PRO A 369 6.15 -15.37 7.44
CA PRO A 369 7.11 -16.41 7.82
C PRO A 369 6.57 -17.84 7.68
N SER A 370 5.30 -18.05 7.98
CA SER A 370 4.65 -19.37 7.87
C SER A 370 4.65 -19.87 6.43
N ALA A 371 4.26 -19.03 5.47
CA ALA A 371 4.21 -19.42 4.07
C ALA A 371 5.62 -19.65 3.48
N ILE A 372 6.61 -18.88 3.90
CA ILE A 372 8.02 -19.12 3.53
C ILE A 372 8.49 -20.50 4.02
N ALA A 373 8.13 -20.89 5.25
CA ALA A 373 8.44 -22.20 5.80
C ALA A 373 7.67 -23.31 5.06
N ASP A 374 6.40 -23.08 4.72
CA ASP A 374 5.58 -23.97 3.90
C ASP A 374 6.27 -24.23 2.56
N PHE A 375 6.68 -23.21 1.81
CA PHE A 375 7.35 -23.37 0.52
C PHE A 375 8.67 -24.12 0.63
N ARG A 376 9.49 -23.83 1.65
CA ARG A 376 10.74 -24.55 1.90
C ARG A 376 10.49 -26.05 2.08
N THR A 377 9.42 -26.41 2.79
CA THR A 377 9.04 -27.80 3.04
C THR A 377 8.45 -28.42 1.78
N LEU A 378 7.52 -27.75 1.10
CA LEU A 378 6.88 -28.23 -0.14
C LEU A 378 7.89 -28.51 -1.25
N SER A 379 8.94 -27.69 -1.37
CA SER A 379 10.00 -27.87 -2.39
C SER A 379 10.77 -29.19 -2.27
N GLN A 380 10.67 -29.88 -1.14
CA GLN A 380 11.31 -31.17 -0.88
C GLN A 380 10.36 -32.36 -1.04
N LEU A 381 9.06 -32.12 -1.24
CA LEU A 381 8.03 -33.15 -1.33
C LEU A 381 7.71 -33.49 -2.79
N LYS A 382 7.26 -34.74 -2.99
CA LYS A 382 6.57 -35.13 -4.22
C LYS A 382 5.07 -34.93 -4.07
N VAL A 383 4.37 -34.80 -5.19
CA VAL A 383 2.92 -34.74 -5.19
C VAL A 383 2.32 -35.94 -4.46
N GLY A 384 1.47 -35.66 -3.48
CA GLY A 384 0.85 -36.64 -2.59
C GLY A 384 1.59 -36.85 -1.26
N ASP A 385 2.86 -36.45 -1.15
CA ASP A 385 3.63 -36.62 0.09
C ASP A 385 3.16 -35.65 1.19
N ILE A 386 3.35 -36.06 2.44
CA ILE A 386 3.07 -35.29 3.65
C ILE A 386 4.41 -35.06 4.38
N SER A 387 4.66 -33.84 4.79
CA SER A 387 5.86 -33.47 5.54
C SER A 387 5.87 -34.10 6.95
N PRO A 388 7.04 -34.19 7.60
CA PRO A 388 7.11 -34.23 9.05
C PRO A 388 6.59 -32.89 9.63
N ALA A 389 6.29 -32.88 10.93
CA ALA A 389 5.93 -31.65 11.63
C ALA A 389 7.12 -30.66 11.66
N TYR A 390 6.82 -29.38 11.53
CA TYR A 390 7.81 -28.30 11.66
C TYR A 390 7.20 -27.08 12.34
N GLN A 391 8.05 -26.33 13.02
CA GLN A 391 7.67 -25.11 13.73
C GLN A 391 7.83 -23.89 12.85
N THR A 392 6.90 -22.95 12.99
CA THR A 392 6.90 -21.67 12.29
C THR A 392 6.15 -20.61 13.10
N GLN A 393 5.94 -19.43 12.52
CA GLN A 393 5.19 -18.32 13.13
C GLN A 393 4.15 -17.80 12.15
N ASP A 394 2.99 -17.41 12.68
CA ASP A 394 1.99 -16.68 11.89
C ASP A 394 2.43 -15.23 11.61
N MET A 395 1.59 -14.46 10.89
CA MET A 395 1.83 -13.05 10.57
C MET A 395 1.97 -12.17 11.84
N ASN A 396 1.35 -12.58 12.94
CA ASN A 396 1.40 -11.86 14.21
C ASN A 396 2.61 -12.28 15.09
N GLY A 397 3.39 -13.27 14.62
CA GLY A 397 4.54 -13.83 15.34
C GLY A 397 4.18 -14.85 16.42
N ASN A 398 2.97 -15.39 16.41
CA ASN A 398 2.60 -16.49 17.29
C ASN A 398 3.25 -17.79 16.81
N GLN A 399 3.82 -18.55 17.74
CA GLN A 399 4.42 -19.86 17.45
C GLN A 399 3.34 -20.89 17.12
N LEU A 400 3.56 -21.69 16.11
CA LEU A 400 2.69 -22.77 15.69
C LEU A 400 3.50 -23.90 15.02
N SER A 401 2.91 -25.08 14.99
CA SER A 401 3.47 -26.24 14.25
C SER A 401 2.54 -26.61 13.12
N LYS A 402 3.12 -27.11 12.03
CA LYS A 402 2.39 -27.52 10.81
C LYS A 402 2.90 -28.82 10.24
N ILE A 403 2.00 -29.53 9.56
CA ILE A 403 2.32 -30.49 8.50
C ILE A 403 1.68 -30.01 7.22
N VAL A 404 2.35 -30.19 6.10
CA VAL A 404 1.85 -29.85 4.76
C VAL A 404 1.79 -31.06 3.87
N LYS A 405 0.79 -31.09 2.98
CA LYS A 405 0.64 -32.06 1.91
C LYS A 405 0.72 -31.34 0.59
N LEU A 406 1.64 -31.77 -0.28
CA LEU A 406 1.70 -31.27 -1.64
C LEU A 406 0.61 -31.96 -2.48
N VAL A 407 -0.44 -31.22 -2.84
CA VAL A 407 -1.60 -31.77 -3.56
C VAL A 407 -1.31 -31.84 -5.05
N GLN A 408 -0.78 -30.74 -5.62
CA GLN A 408 -0.51 -30.67 -7.06
C GLN A 408 0.62 -29.65 -7.34
N ILE A 409 1.41 -29.91 -8.38
CA ILE A 409 2.26 -28.91 -9.02
C ILE A 409 1.73 -28.72 -10.45
N ILE A 410 1.41 -27.49 -10.82
CA ILE A 410 1.11 -27.12 -12.20
C ILE A 410 2.38 -26.51 -12.76
N PRO A 411 3.03 -27.17 -13.74
CA PRO A 411 4.32 -26.69 -14.27
C PRO A 411 4.15 -25.37 -15.03
N THR A 412 5.25 -24.67 -15.22
CA THR A 412 5.31 -23.44 -16.02
C THR A 412 4.62 -23.65 -17.38
N HIS A 413 3.69 -22.79 -17.71
CA HIS A 413 2.91 -22.87 -18.94
C HIS A 413 2.48 -21.49 -19.44
N VAL A 414 2.09 -21.41 -20.72
CA VAL A 414 1.38 -20.24 -21.25
C VAL A 414 -0.06 -20.27 -20.77
N ALA A 415 -0.57 -19.13 -20.29
CA ALA A 415 -1.92 -19.05 -19.74
C ALA A 415 -2.97 -19.73 -20.63
N SER A 416 -3.83 -20.55 -20.03
CA SER A 416 -4.85 -21.36 -20.68
C SER A 416 -6.24 -21.18 -20.07
N LEU A 417 -7.30 -21.40 -20.86
CA LEU A 417 -8.68 -21.30 -20.36
C LEU A 417 -8.99 -22.31 -19.26
N ASN A 418 -8.33 -23.45 -19.24
CA ASN A 418 -8.59 -24.50 -18.25
C ASN A 418 -7.97 -24.21 -16.89
N GLU A 419 -6.74 -23.66 -16.88
CA GLU A 419 -5.98 -23.45 -15.66
C GLU A 419 -6.05 -22.03 -15.13
N ASP A 420 -6.17 -21.03 -16.05
CA ASP A 420 -6.00 -19.63 -15.74
C ASP A 420 -7.21 -18.75 -16.10
N TYR A 421 -8.42 -19.36 -16.10
CA TYR A 421 -9.63 -18.69 -16.54
C TYR A 421 -9.83 -17.31 -15.89
N LEU A 422 -9.70 -17.20 -14.57
CA LEU A 422 -9.90 -15.94 -13.84
C LEU A 422 -8.91 -14.84 -14.26
N ARG A 423 -7.66 -15.24 -14.55
CA ARG A 423 -6.64 -14.31 -15.07
C ARG A 423 -7.00 -13.82 -16.48
N LEU A 424 -7.39 -14.74 -17.34
CA LEU A 424 -7.82 -14.42 -18.72
C LEU A 424 -9.11 -13.58 -18.72
N GLU A 425 -10.03 -13.87 -17.83
CA GLU A 425 -11.26 -13.10 -17.62
C GLU A 425 -10.94 -11.65 -17.23
N GLN A 426 -10.05 -11.45 -16.27
CA GLN A 426 -9.61 -10.11 -15.86
C GLN A 426 -8.89 -9.37 -16.99
N MET A 427 -8.00 -10.05 -17.72
CA MET A 427 -7.33 -9.44 -18.87
C MET A 427 -8.32 -9.03 -19.97
N ALA A 428 -9.29 -9.88 -20.25
CA ALA A 428 -10.34 -9.61 -21.22
C ALA A 428 -11.27 -8.47 -20.76
N LEU A 429 -11.60 -8.43 -19.47
CA LEU A 429 -12.37 -7.34 -18.86
C LEU A 429 -11.62 -6.01 -18.95
N ASN A 430 -10.35 -5.98 -18.57
CA ASN A 430 -9.50 -4.78 -18.63
C ASN A 430 -9.44 -4.25 -20.08
N ARG A 431 -9.20 -5.12 -21.05
CA ARG A 431 -9.19 -4.73 -22.48
C ARG A 431 -10.54 -4.19 -22.96
N LYS A 432 -11.63 -4.78 -22.49
CA LYS A 432 -12.99 -4.29 -22.79
C LYS A 432 -13.24 -2.92 -22.14
N GLN A 433 -12.82 -2.74 -20.89
CA GLN A 433 -12.92 -1.46 -20.19
C GLN A 433 -12.10 -0.37 -20.88
N GLU A 434 -10.85 -0.66 -21.26
CA GLU A 434 -10.00 0.25 -22.03
C GLU A 434 -10.67 0.69 -23.35
N LYS A 435 -11.24 -0.27 -24.08
CA LYS A 435 -11.94 0.04 -25.33
C LYS A 435 -13.17 0.93 -25.10
N VAL A 436 -14.03 0.57 -24.14
CA VAL A 436 -15.25 1.34 -23.81
C VAL A 436 -14.85 2.74 -23.33
N PHE A 437 -13.85 2.83 -22.48
CA PHE A 437 -13.33 4.12 -21.99
C PHE A 437 -12.76 4.97 -23.12
N GLY A 438 -11.96 4.40 -24.03
CA GLY A 438 -11.40 5.09 -25.18
C GLY A 438 -12.45 5.63 -26.14
N GLU A 439 -13.49 4.83 -26.45
CA GLU A 439 -14.63 5.25 -27.27
C GLU A 439 -15.43 6.37 -26.60
N TRP A 440 -15.70 6.23 -25.30
CA TRP A 440 -16.37 7.26 -24.50
C TRP A 440 -15.53 8.56 -24.45
N LEU A 441 -14.23 8.46 -24.20
CA LEU A 441 -13.32 9.59 -24.14
C LEU A 441 -13.29 10.34 -25.47
N SER A 442 -13.11 9.65 -26.59
CA SER A 442 -13.12 10.25 -27.93
C SER A 442 -14.41 11.02 -28.21
N LYS A 443 -15.56 10.42 -27.89
CA LYS A 443 -16.86 11.09 -28.04
C LYS A 443 -17.00 12.33 -27.16
N LYS A 444 -16.44 12.31 -25.94
CA LYS A 444 -16.50 13.47 -25.03
C LYS A 444 -15.53 14.57 -25.47
N ILE A 445 -14.35 14.22 -25.98
CA ILE A 445 -13.41 15.19 -26.59
C ILE A 445 -14.07 15.92 -27.76
N ASP A 446 -14.78 15.21 -28.63
CA ASP A 446 -15.46 15.79 -29.78
C ASP A 446 -16.55 16.79 -29.38
N GLY A 447 -17.24 16.52 -28.27
CA GLY A 447 -18.34 17.35 -27.74
C GLY A 447 -17.89 18.51 -26.82
N MET A 448 -16.62 18.54 -26.39
CA MET A 448 -16.12 19.53 -25.44
C MET A 448 -15.26 20.58 -26.14
N TYR A 449 -15.23 21.80 -25.57
CA TYR A 449 -14.28 22.81 -26.01
C TYR A 449 -12.87 22.40 -25.59
N VAL A 450 -11.98 22.30 -26.56
CA VAL A 450 -10.54 22.01 -26.37
C VAL A 450 -9.71 23.04 -27.11
N TYR A 451 -8.80 23.68 -26.41
CA TYR A 451 -7.76 24.54 -26.98
C TYR A 451 -6.40 23.99 -26.57
N ILE A 452 -5.47 23.90 -27.51
CA ILE A 452 -4.07 23.53 -27.28
C ILE A 452 -3.20 24.61 -27.90
N ASP A 453 -2.20 25.10 -27.16
CA ASP A 453 -1.23 26.07 -27.63
C ASP A 453 -0.48 25.51 -28.87
N PRO A 454 -0.24 26.32 -29.90
CA PRO A 454 0.43 25.86 -31.12
C PRO A 454 1.77 25.14 -30.92
N GLU A 455 2.52 25.49 -29.88
CA GLU A 455 3.79 24.80 -29.54
C GLU A 455 3.62 23.33 -29.16
N PHE A 456 2.44 22.93 -28.67
CA PHE A 456 2.12 21.57 -28.28
C PHE A 456 1.22 20.84 -29.29
N ARG A 457 0.70 21.54 -30.28
CA ARG A 457 -0.31 21.00 -31.21
C ARG A 457 0.20 19.88 -32.09
N ASP A 458 1.49 19.92 -32.43
CA ASP A 458 2.18 18.92 -33.27
C ASP A 458 2.67 17.72 -32.43
N GLY A 459 2.33 17.66 -31.13
CA GLY A 459 2.69 16.57 -30.22
C GLY A 459 2.02 15.25 -30.58
N GLU A 460 2.72 14.17 -30.31
CA GLU A 460 2.15 12.80 -30.45
C GLU A 460 1.19 12.49 -29.28
N PHE A 461 -0.09 12.78 -29.48
CA PHE A 461 -1.15 12.37 -28.55
C PHE A 461 -1.62 10.94 -28.84
N ALA A 462 -1.86 10.14 -27.79
CA ALA A 462 -2.40 8.79 -27.92
C ALA A 462 -3.83 8.84 -28.48
N ASN A 463 -4.64 9.79 -28.03
CA ASN A 463 -5.95 10.05 -28.60
C ASN A 463 -5.88 11.20 -29.60
N LYS A 464 -6.03 10.88 -30.90
CA LYS A 464 -5.93 11.86 -31.98
C LYS A 464 -7.07 12.88 -32.03
N HIS A 465 -8.18 12.65 -31.30
CA HIS A 465 -9.30 13.58 -31.21
C HIS A 465 -8.95 14.88 -30.45
N TRP A 466 -7.83 14.91 -29.71
CA TRP A 466 -7.37 16.13 -29.03
C TRP A 466 -7.03 17.27 -30.01
N VAL A 467 -6.50 16.95 -31.17
CA VAL A 467 -6.15 17.92 -32.20
C VAL A 467 -7.24 17.90 -33.27
N LYS A 468 -8.08 18.93 -33.22
CA LYS A 468 -9.19 19.15 -34.21
C LYS A 468 -8.70 19.96 -35.40
#